data_ac70aceca6e6b42e74728be2a47d6340
#
_entry.id   ac70aceca6e6b42e74728be2a47d6340
#
_cell.length_a   1.000
_cell.length_b   1.000
_cell.length_c   1.000
_cell.angle_alpha   90.00
_cell.angle_beta   90.00
_cell.angle_gamma   90.00
#
_symmetry.space_group_name_H-M   'P 1'
#
loop_
_entity.id
_entity.type
_entity.pdbx_description
1 polymer ?
#
loop_
_entity_poly.entity_id
_entity_poly.type
_entity_poly.pdbx_seq_one_letter_code
_entity_poly.pdbx_strand_id
1 'polypeptide(L)'
;MAEKDKELIENIEKQEYKYGFTSDIETETIPRGLNEEVVRLISTKKGEPEWMTERRLKAYRHWLNMVSPSWAHLTIPPIDFQDVIYYAAPKPSKKLASMDEVDPELKRTFDKLGIPLEEQMALAGVAVDAVMDSVSVKTTFKETLAEKGIIFCSMSEAIRDYPELIQKYLGSVVPYTDNFYAALNAAVFSDGSFCYIPKGVRCPMELSTYFRINAAGTGQFERTLIVADEGAYVSYLEGCTAPRRDENQLHAAVVEIVVEKDAEVKYSTVQNWYPGDKEGKGGVYNFVTKRGICRENARLSWTQVETGSAITWKYPSCILAGDNSVGEFYSVAMTNHFQQADTGTKMIHVGRNTRSSIVSKGISAGRSENSYRGLVRVAKAAENARNYSQCDSLLIGDKCGAHTFPVIESGNPTAVVEHEATTSKISEEQLFYCNQRGLTTEDAVGLIVNGYAREVLNKLPMEFAVEAQKLLAISLEGSVG
;
A
#
# COMPACT_ATOMS: atom_id res chain seq x y z
N MET A 1 -20.31 -37.46 -8.46
CA MET A 1 -19.19 -36.53 -8.58
C MET A 1 -19.57 -35.31 -9.39
N ALA A 2 -20.21 -35.43 -10.54
CA ALA A 2 -20.55 -34.29 -11.42
C ALA A 2 -21.53 -33.23 -10.87
N GLU A 3 -22.42 -33.55 -9.98
CA GLU A 3 -23.46 -32.64 -9.46
C GLU A 3 -22.96 -31.79 -8.28
N LYS A 4 -22.14 -32.35 -7.40
CA LYS A 4 -21.47 -31.60 -6.33
C LYS A 4 -20.40 -30.66 -6.87
N ASP A 5 -19.75 -31.03 -7.95
CA ASP A 5 -18.74 -30.19 -8.61
C ASP A 5 -19.41 -29.02 -9.36
N LYS A 6 -20.61 -29.20 -9.93
CA LYS A 6 -21.41 -28.10 -10.49
C LYS A 6 -21.94 -27.13 -9.44
N GLU A 7 -22.43 -27.63 -8.30
CA GLU A 7 -22.85 -26.76 -7.18
C GLU A 7 -21.66 -25.99 -6.59
N LEU A 8 -20.47 -26.60 -6.56
CA LEU A 8 -19.25 -25.94 -6.10
C LEU A 8 -18.83 -24.83 -7.07
N ILE A 9 -18.88 -25.11 -8.38
CA ILE A 9 -18.57 -24.13 -9.46
C ILE A 9 -19.62 -23.03 -9.48
N GLU A 10 -20.93 -23.33 -9.41
CA GLU A 10 -21.98 -22.30 -9.31
C GLU A 10 -21.90 -21.46 -8.02
N ASN A 11 -21.40 -22.04 -6.93
CA ASN A 11 -21.13 -21.28 -5.72
C ASN A 11 -19.87 -20.41 -5.80
N ILE A 12 -18.87 -20.83 -6.57
CA ILE A 12 -17.65 -20.06 -6.84
C ILE A 12 -17.96 -18.92 -7.83
N GLU A 13 -18.73 -19.19 -8.90
CA GLU A 13 -19.20 -18.16 -9.85
C GLU A 13 -20.12 -17.12 -9.22
N LYS A 14 -20.80 -17.47 -8.12
CA LYS A 14 -21.62 -16.55 -7.31
C LYS A 14 -20.87 -15.89 -6.15
N GLN A 15 -19.60 -16.20 -5.92
CA GLN A 15 -18.80 -15.46 -4.96
C GLN A 15 -18.50 -14.09 -5.49
N GLU A 16 -19.40 -13.15 -5.19
CA GLU A 16 -19.15 -11.72 -5.35
C GLU A 16 -17.87 -11.33 -4.62
N TYR A 17 -17.13 -10.36 -5.17
CA TYR A 17 -15.97 -9.77 -4.52
C TYR A 17 -16.24 -9.54 -3.03
N LYS A 18 -15.59 -10.36 -2.18
CA LYS A 18 -15.86 -10.47 -0.73
C LYS A 18 -15.84 -9.12 -0.02
N TYR A 19 -15.01 -8.19 -0.50
CA TYR A 19 -14.84 -6.86 0.07
C TYR A 19 -15.69 -5.79 -0.65
N GLY A 20 -16.49 -6.17 -1.65
CA GLY A 20 -17.32 -5.28 -2.46
C GLY A 20 -18.60 -4.77 -1.78
N PHE A 21 -18.89 -5.21 -0.56
CA PHE A 21 -20.05 -4.74 0.19
C PHE A 21 -19.89 -3.29 0.64
N THR A 22 -21.01 -2.55 0.76
CA THR A 22 -21.08 -1.24 1.42
C THR A 22 -21.61 -1.41 2.83
N SER A 23 -21.06 -0.66 3.78
CA SER A 23 -21.62 -0.59 5.14
C SER A 23 -22.61 0.58 5.21
N ASP A 24 -23.79 0.33 5.80
CA ASP A 24 -24.82 1.36 6.00
C ASP A 24 -24.49 2.19 7.26
N ILE A 25 -23.38 2.92 7.20
CA ILE A 25 -22.92 3.78 8.28
C ILE A 25 -23.21 5.22 7.89
N GLU A 26 -24.00 5.93 8.71
CA GLU A 26 -24.21 7.36 8.50
C GLU A 26 -22.89 8.12 8.51
N THR A 27 -22.59 8.78 7.41
CA THR A 27 -21.33 9.51 7.20
C THR A 27 -21.58 11.01 7.13
N GLU A 28 -20.79 11.78 7.86
CA GLU A 28 -20.68 13.22 7.70
C GLU A 28 -19.62 13.53 6.65
N THR A 29 -19.94 14.34 5.64
CA THR A 29 -19.02 14.78 4.59
C THR A 29 -18.90 16.29 4.57
N ILE A 30 -17.75 16.78 4.08
CA ILE A 30 -17.58 18.21 3.75
C ILE A 30 -18.00 18.46 2.29
N PRO A 31 -18.20 19.73 1.86
CA PRO A 31 -18.50 20.06 0.47
C PRO A 31 -17.46 19.51 -0.51
N ARG A 32 -17.88 19.21 -1.74
CA ARG A 32 -17.00 18.84 -2.84
C ARG A 32 -16.08 19.99 -3.24
N GLY A 33 -14.94 19.61 -3.79
CA GLY A 33 -13.95 20.55 -4.29
C GLY A 33 -12.87 20.93 -3.29
N LEU A 34 -11.80 21.51 -3.78
CA LEU A 34 -10.62 21.88 -3.00
C LEU A 34 -10.29 23.34 -3.13
N ASN A 35 -10.31 24.03 -1.99
CA ASN A 35 -9.89 25.42 -1.82
C ASN A 35 -9.32 25.65 -0.41
N GLU A 36 -8.85 26.83 -0.08
CA GLU A 36 -8.29 27.11 1.26
C GLU A 36 -9.30 26.94 2.39
N GLU A 37 -10.57 27.20 2.15
CA GLU A 37 -11.64 27.02 3.16
C GLU A 37 -11.84 25.53 3.48
N VAL A 38 -11.84 24.67 2.46
CA VAL A 38 -11.91 23.21 2.63
C VAL A 38 -10.69 22.69 3.38
N VAL A 39 -9.48 23.17 3.08
CA VAL A 39 -8.26 22.80 3.81
C VAL A 39 -8.35 23.20 5.29
N ARG A 40 -8.82 24.42 5.59
CA ARG A 40 -9.04 24.89 6.98
C ARG A 40 -10.15 24.09 7.67
N LEU A 41 -11.20 23.72 6.94
CA LEU A 41 -12.31 22.92 7.49
C LEU A 41 -11.82 21.52 7.89
N ILE A 42 -10.98 20.85 7.07
CA ILE A 42 -10.36 19.57 7.43
C ILE A 42 -9.57 19.71 8.73
N SER A 43 -8.72 20.73 8.84
CA SER A 43 -7.91 20.99 10.04
C SER A 43 -8.79 21.26 11.28
N THR A 44 -9.86 22.00 11.13
CA THR A 44 -10.84 22.28 12.20
C THR A 44 -11.56 21.00 12.65
N LYS A 45 -12.05 20.19 11.69
CA LYS A 45 -12.70 18.90 11.98
C LYS A 45 -11.79 17.93 12.74
N LYS A 46 -10.49 17.97 12.45
CA LYS A 46 -9.46 17.16 13.12
C LYS A 46 -8.97 17.74 14.44
N GLY A 47 -9.34 18.98 14.79
CA GLY A 47 -8.86 19.66 15.99
C GLY A 47 -7.36 19.90 15.95
N GLU A 48 -6.82 20.22 14.79
CA GLU A 48 -5.38 20.41 14.59
C GLU A 48 -4.90 21.77 15.10
N PRO A 49 -3.66 21.87 15.60
CA PRO A 49 -3.06 23.14 15.98
C PRO A 49 -2.75 23.99 14.73
N GLU A 50 -2.66 25.33 14.91
CA GLU A 50 -2.48 26.29 13.82
C GLU A 50 -1.25 26.01 12.95
N TRP A 51 -0.14 25.53 13.54
CA TRP A 51 1.06 25.20 12.76
C TRP A 51 0.80 24.10 11.72
N MET A 52 -0.15 23.17 12.01
CA MET A 52 -0.52 22.12 11.07
C MET A 52 -1.43 22.67 9.96
N THR A 53 -2.37 23.55 10.30
CA THR A 53 -3.20 24.27 9.32
C THR A 53 -2.33 25.04 8.34
N GLU A 54 -1.35 25.80 8.81
CA GLU A 54 -0.43 26.56 7.97
C GLU A 54 0.43 25.65 7.07
N ARG A 55 0.84 24.47 7.59
CA ARG A 55 1.56 23.47 6.81
C ARG A 55 0.70 22.94 5.65
N ARG A 56 -0.58 22.63 5.91
CA ARG A 56 -1.54 22.21 4.89
C ARG A 56 -1.75 23.27 3.81
N LEU A 57 -1.93 24.52 4.21
CA LEU A 57 -2.12 25.63 3.29
C LEU A 57 -0.88 25.88 2.41
N LYS A 58 0.33 25.74 2.96
CA LYS A 58 1.57 25.80 2.16
C LYS A 58 1.60 24.70 1.10
N ALA A 59 1.23 23.49 1.46
CA ALA A 59 1.15 22.35 0.54
C ALA A 59 0.10 22.59 -0.55
N TYR A 60 -1.08 23.07 -0.19
CA TYR A 60 -2.15 23.40 -1.13
C TYR A 60 -1.73 24.47 -2.14
N ARG A 61 -1.16 25.59 -1.68
CA ARG A 61 -0.67 26.67 -2.54
C ARG A 61 0.44 26.21 -3.47
N HIS A 62 1.29 25.30 -3.01
CA HIS A 62 2.31 24.66 -3.85
C HIS A 62 1.66 23.78 -4.92
N TRP A 63 0.71 22.93 -4.53
CA TRP A 63 -0.01 22.02 -5.43
C TRP A 63 -0.73 22.75 -6.57
N LEU A 64 -1.32 23.93 -6.31
CA LEU A 64 -1.99 24.75 -7.33
C LEU A 64 -1.05 25.16 -8.49
N ASN A 65 0.25 25.21 -8.25
CA ASN A 65 1.25 25.55 -9.27
C ASN A 65 1.88 24.34 -9.94
N MET A 66 1.43 23.12 -9.59
CA MET A 66 1.95 21.88 -10.17
C MET A 66 1.06 21.40 -11.32
N VAL A 67 1.67 20.65 -12.22
CA VAL A 67 0.97 19.95 -13.29
C VAL A 67 0.95 18.47 -12.95
N SER A 68 -0.20 17.81 -13.16
CA SER A 68 -0.30 16.36 -13.01
C SER A 68 0.70 15.67 -13.94
N PRO A 69 1.54 14.75 -13.42
CA PRO A 69 2.57 14.12 -14.22
C PRO A 69 1.96 13.15 -15.24
N SER A 70 2.60 13.06 -16.42
CA SER A 70 2.15 12.23 -17.56
C SER A 70 3.22 11.24 -18.06
N TRP A 71 4.29 11.04 -17.31
CA TRP A 71 5.43 10.22 -17.73
C TRP A 71 5.26 8.72 -17.46
N ALA A 72 4.28 8.31 -16.62
CA ALA A 72 4.01 6.90 -16.35
C ALA A 72 3.41 6.21 -17.59
N HIS A 73 3.64 4.91 -17.69
CA HIS A 73 3.01 4.08 -18.73
C HIS A 73 1.58 3.72 -18.34
N LEU A 74 0.74 4.74 -18.19
CA LEU A 74 -0.65 4.67 -17.74
C LEU A 74 -1.49 5.62 -18.60
N THR A 75 -2.68 5.18 -18.97
CA THR A 75 -3.71 6.03 -19.54
C THR A 75 -4.65 6.48 -18.43
N ILE A 76 -4.35 7.63 -17.82
CA ILE A 76 -5.14 8.16 -16.72
C ILE A 76 -6.23 9.09 -17.30
N PRO A 77 -7.52 8.78 -17.11
CA PRO A 77 -8.58 9.70 -17.49
C PRO A 77 -8.44 11.03 -16.73
N PRO A 78 -8.92 12.15 -17.29
CA PRO A 78 -8.94 13.42 -16.57
C PRO A 78 -9.64 13.29 -15.21
N ILE A 79 -8.98 13.70 -14.14
CA ILE A 79 -9.54 13.72 -12.80
C ILE A 79 -10.00 15.15 -12.50
N ASP A 80 -11.30 15.32 -12.23
CA ASP A 80 -11.82 16.58 -11.73
C ASP A 80 -11.65 16.67 -10.22
N PHE A 81 -10.57 17.35 -9.79
CA PHE A 81 -10.29 17.55 -8.37
C PHE A 81 -11.33 18.47 -7.67
N GLN A 82 -12.23 19.11 -8.41
CA GLN A 82 -13.32 19.90 -7.84
C GLN A 82 -14.58 19.05 -7.60
N ASP A 83 -14.64 17.82 -8.15
CA ASP A 83 -15.74 16.88 -7.92
C ASP A 83 -15.40 15.81 -6.86
N VAL A 84 -14.32 15.94 -6.11
CA VAL A 84 -13.89 15.03 -5.04
C VAL A 84 -14.31 15.57 -3.67
N ILE A 85 -14.79 14.68 -2.79
CA ILE A 85 -14.99 14.96 -1.35
C ILE A 85 -13.70 14.58 -0.62
N TYR A 86 -13.06 15.54 0.05
CA TYR A 86 -11.73 15.38 0.67
C TYR A 86 -11.77 14.94 2.12
N TYR A 87 -12.94 14.88 2.74
CA TYR A 87 -13.11 14.39 4.11
C TYR A 87 -14.50 13.77 4.28
N ALA A 88 -14.52 12.57 4.81
CA ALA A 88 -15.72 11.87 5.24
C ALA A 88 -15.42 11.17 6.57
N ALA A 89 -16.35 11.19 7.49
CA ALA A 89 -16.22 10.53 8.78
C ALA A 89 -17.54 9.86 9.17
N PRO A 90 -17.52 8.69 9.81
CA PRO A 90 -18.71 8.17 10.47
C PRO A 90 -19.24 9.22 11.45
N LYS A 91 -20.57 9.41 11.49
CA LYS A 91 -21.14 10.32 12.49
C LYS A 91 -20.76 9.83 13.88
N PRO A 92 -20.33 10.70 14.81
CA PRO A 92 -19.90 10.29 16.12
C PRO A 92 -21.07 9.66 16.89
N SER A 93 -21.06 8.34 17.00
CA SER A 93 -21.65 7.68 18.16
C SER A 93 -20.73 7.95 19.35
N LYS A 94 -21.28 8.11 20.57
CA LYS A 94 -20.53 8.47 21.80
C LYS A 94 -19.16 7.81 21.86
N LYS A 95 -18.12 8.52 22.37
CA LYS A 95 -16.76 7.96 22.55
C LYS A 95 -16.84 6.57 23.18
N LEU A 96 -16.42 5.58 22.41
CA LEU A 96 -16.56 4.17 22.76
C LEU A 96 -15.42 3.77 23.68
N ALA A 97 -15.74 3.26 24.86
CA ALA A 97 -14.74 2.75 25.82
C ALA A 97 -14.42 1.26 25.61
N SER A 98 -15.29 0.51 24.91
CA SER A 98 -15.11 -0.92 24.63
C SER A 98 -15.70 -1.34 23.28
N MET A 99 -15.34 -2.56 22.79
CA MET A 99 -15.91 -3.14 21.56
C MET A 99 -17.42 -3.43 21.67
N ASP A 100 -17.96 -3.56 22.87
CA ASP A 100 -19.39 -3.79 23.06
C ASP A 100 -20.23 -2.53 22.79
N GLU A 101 -19.57 -1.36 22.77
CA GLU A 101 -20.17 -0.07 22.46
C GLU A 101 -20.01 0.32 20.98
N VAL A 102 -19.30 -0.47 20.18
CA VAL A 102 -19.12 -0.23 18.74
C VAL A 102 -20.47 -0.42 18.03
N ASP A 103 -20.78 0.49 17.10
CA ASP A 103 -21.93 0.33 16.21
C ASP A 103 -22.00 -1.10 15.66
N PRO A 104 -23.12 -1.82 15.82
CA PRO A 104 -23.25 -3.20 15.35
C PRO A 104 -22.95 -3.37 13.86
N GLU A 105 -23.19 -2.36 13.03
CA GLU A 105 -22.91 -2.40 11.61
C GLU A 105 -21.40 -2.25 11.33
N LEU A 106 -20.70 -1.43 12.12
CA LEU A 106 -19.25 -1.31 12.06
C LEU A 106 -18.57 -2.61 12.51
N LYS A 107 -19.10 -3.25 13.57
CA LYS A 107 -18.64 -4.58 14.02
C LYS A 107 -18.84 -5.64 12.94
N ARG A 108 -20.03 -5.71 12.33
CA ARG A 108 -20.29 -6.62 11.19
C ARG A 108 -19.38 -6.34 10.01
N THR A 109 -19.03 -5.06 9.79
CA THR A 109 -18.08 -4.67 8.74
C THR A 109 -16.70 -5.26 9.01
N PHE A 110 -16.19 -5.19 10.23
CA PHE A 110 -14.92 -5.79 10.63
C PHE A 110 -14.93 -7.30 10.51
N ASP A 111 -16.01 -7.96 10.94
CA ASP A 111 -16.19 -9.41 10.81
C ASP A 111 -16.16 -9.85 9.33
N LYS A 112 -16.88 -9.13 8.45
CA LYS A 112 -16.88 -9.41 7.01
C LYS A 112 -15.51 -9.18 6.35
N LEU A 113 -14.75 -8.19 6.81
CA LEU A 113 -13.39 -7.91 6.33
C LEU A 113 -12.40 -8.97 6.81
N GLY A 114 -12.78 -9.80 7.80
CA GLY A 114 -11.88 -10.76 8.42
C GLY A 114 -10.83 -10.06 9.28
N ILE A 115 -11.10 -8.84 9.75
CA ILE A 115 -10.27 -8.16 10.74
C ILE A 115 -10.47 -8.93 12.05
N PRO A 116 -9.42 -9.56 12.60
CA PRO A 116 -9.57 -10.41 13.78
C PRO A 116 -10.13 -9.61 14.96
N LEU A 117 -11.08 -10.17 15.68
CA LEU A 117 -11.54 -9.63 16.95
C LEU A 117 -10.43 -9.75 18.02
N GLU A 118 -10.51 -8.97 19.09
CA GLU A 118 -9.45 -8.83 20.11
C GLU A 118 -8.86 -10.16 20.60
N GLU A 119 -9.67 -11.19 20.77
CA GLU A 119 -9.21 -12.51 21.21
C GLU A 119 -8.34 -13.23 20.15
N GLN A 120 -8.67 -13.09 18.88
CA GLN A 120 -7.88 -13.66 17.77
C GLN A 120 -6.59 -12.86 17.55
N MET A 121 -6.63 -11.55 17.74
CA MET A 121 -5.45 -10.68 17.67
C MET A 121 -4.47 -10.96 18.81
N ALA A 122 -4.96 -11.19 20.02
CA ALA A 122 -4.14 -11.54 21.17
C ALA A 122 -3.40 -12.89 20.95
N LEU A 123 -4.05 -13.85 20.29
CA LEU A 123 -3.47 -15.14 19.94
C LEU A 123 -2.44 -15.03 18.80
N ALA A 124 -2.67 -14.13 17.84
CA ALA A 124 -1.76 -13.88 16.71
C ALA A 124 -0.59 -12.95 17.06
N GLY A 125 -0.65 -12.22 18.19
CA GLY A 125 0.38 -11.26 18.57
C GLY A 125 0.52 -10.06 17.61
N VAL A 126 -0.61 -9.56 17.08
CA VAL A 126 -0.67 -8.43 16.14
C VAL A 126 -1.42 -7.25 16.76
N ALA A 127 -0.81 -6.06 16.73
CA ALA A 127 -1.51 -4.81 17.09
C ALA A 127 -2.08 -4.16 15.82
N VAL A 128 -3.35 -3.78 15.85
CA VAL A 128 -4.08 -3.25 14.68
C VAL A 128 -4.62 -1.86 14.93
N ASP A 129 -4.47 -0.97 13.95
CA ASP A 129 -5.18 0.30 13.82
C ASP A 129 -6.15 0.22 12.64
N ALA A 130 -7.42 0.50 12.86
CA ALA A 130 -8.46 0.42 11.84
C ALA A 130 -8.93 1.83 11.45
N VAL A 131 -8.76 2.18 10.17
CA VAL A 131 -9.14 3.47 9.61
C VAL A 131 -10.29 3.28 8.61
N MET A 132 -11.39 3.98 8.82
CA MET A 132 -12.53 4.01 7.92
C MET A 132 -12.73 5.42 7.37
N ASP A 133 -12.73 5.55 6.04
CA ASP A 133 -12.74 6.83 5.34
C ASP A 133 -11.64 7.77 5.89
N SER A 134 -12.01 8.81 6.61
CA SER A 134 -11.06 9.83 7.10
C SER A 134 -10.74 9.76 8.59
N VAL A 135 -11.10 8.69 9.29
CA VAL A 135 -10.99 8.63 10.76
C VAL A 135 -10.50 7.25 11.23
N SER A 136 -9.51 7.25 12.13
CA SER A 136 -9.18 6.05 12.91
C SER A 136 -10.32 5.75 13.88
N VAL A 137 -10.84 4.53 13.82
CA VAL A 137 -11.96 4.08 14.63
C VAL A 137 -11.51 3.29 15.85
N LYS A 138 -10.35 2.65 15.78
CA LYS A 138 -9.77 1.90 16.91
C LYS A 138 -8.29 1.57 16.71
N THR A 139 -7.51 1.68 17.80
CA THR A 139 -6.14 1.16 17.92
C THR A 139 -6.08 0.17 19.08
N THR A 140 -5.58 -1.05 18.83
CA THR A 140 -5.46 -2.13 19.82
C THR A 140 -4.08 -2.17 20.46
N PHE A 141 -3.93 -2.80 21.63
CA PHE A 141 -2.67 -3.00 22.35
C PHE A 141 -1.87 -1.73 22.67
N LYS A 142 -2.50 -0.57 22.61
CA LYS A 142 -1.86 0.73 22.81
C LYS A 142 -1.13 0.80 24.18
N GLU A 143 -1.75 0.31 25.24
CA GLU A 143 -1.17 0.31 26.60
C GLU A 143 0.03 -0.63 26.69
N THR A 144 -0.06 -1.84 26.17
CA THR A 144 1.04 -2.82 26.15
C THR A 144 2.26 -2.31 25.37
N LEU A 145 2.04 -1.59 24.28
CA LEU A 145 3.11 -0.96 23.50
C LEU A 145 3.72 0.23 24.28
N ALA A 146 2.87 1.02 24.94
CA ALA A 146 3.29 2.17 25.73
C ALA A 146 4.18 1.79 26.93
N GLU A 147 4.00 0.60 27.52
CA GLU A 147 4.90 0.08 28.58
C GLU A 147 6.36 -0.05 28.12
N LYS A 148 6.57 -0.24 26.80
CA LYS A 148 7.90 -0.25 26.17
C LYS A 148 8.30 1.09 25.57
N GLY A 149 7.50 2.14 25.80
CA GLY A 149 7.68 3.46 25.22
C GLY A 149 7.37 3.54 23.71
N ILE A 150 6.76 2.49 23.14
CA ILE A 150 6.36 2.46 21.74
C ILE A 150 5.09 3.30 21.60
N ILE A 151 5.08 4.22 20.62
CA ILE A 151 3.91 4.98 20.25
C ILE A 151 3.33 4.33 18.97
N PHE A 152 2.07 3.90 19.05
CA PHE A 152 1.32 3.44 17.90
C PHE A 152 -0.11 4.01 18.01
N CYS A 153 -0.43 4.96 17.17
CA CYS A 153 -1.70 5.69 17.20
C CYS A 153 -2.03 6.29 15.84
N SER A 154 -3.23 6.88 15.72
CA SER A 154 -3.59 7.61 14.52
C SER A 154 -2.71 8.87 14.33
N MET A 155 -2.55 9.30 13.08
CA MET A 155 -1.84 10.55 12.78
C MET A 155 -2.50 11.76 13.44
N SER A 156 -3.84 11.78 13.51
CA SER A 156 -4.59 12.85 14.17
C SER A 156 -4.30 12.92 15.67
N GLU A 157 -4.18 11.78 16.33
CA GLU A 157 -3.77 11.72 17.74
C GLU A 157 -2.32 12.20 17.89
N ALA A 158 -1.41 11.72 17.04
CA ALA A 158 0.00 12.07 17.10
C ALA A 158 0.25 13.57 16.92
N ILE A 159 -0.49 14.23 16.05
CA ILE A 159 -0.39 15.70 15.84
C ILE A 159 -0.72 16.48 17.13
N ARG A 160 -1.68 15.98 17.93
CA ARG A 160 -2.10 16.64 19.18
C ARG A 160 -1.19 16.28 20.36
N ASP A 161 -0.88 14.99 20.51
CA ASP A 161 -0.27 14.45 21.73
C ASP A 161 1.26 14.38 21.66
N TYR A 162 1.83 14.33 20.44
CA TYR A 162 3.28 14.25 20.18
C TYR A 162 3.78 15.29 19.16
N PRO A 163 3.41 16.58 19.31
CA PRO A 163 3.67 17.61 18.28
C PRO A 163 5.16 17.77 17.94
N GLU A 164 6.06 17.58 18.90
CA GLU A 164 7.50 17.71 18.68
C GLU A 164 8.05 16.62 17.75
N LEU A 165 7.59 15.37 17.90
CA LEU A 165 7.96 14.29 17.01
C LEU A 165 7.40 14.51 15.60
N ILE A 166 6.15 14.93 15.51
CA ILE A 166 5.51 15.19 14.22
C ILE A 166 6.19 16.37 13.50
N GLN A 167 6.48 17.47 14.18
CA GLN A 167 7.19 18.61 13.59
C GLN A 167 8.59 18.23 13.11
N LYS A 168 9.27 17.32 13.82
CA LYS A 168 10.61 16.86 13.47
C LYS A 168 10.62 15.96 12.23
N TYR A 169 9.68 15.04 12.15
CA TYR A 169 9.77 13.93 11.18
C TYR A 169 8.79 14.03 10.01
N LEU A 170 7.58 14.59 10.19
CA LEU A 170 6.57 14.64 9.14
C LEU A 170 7.06 15.49 7.96
N GLY A 171 7.12 14.88 6.77
CA GLY A 171 7.62 15.50 5.55
C GLY A 171 9.15 15.65 5.48
N SER A 172 9.88 15.00 6.38
CA SER A 172 11.34 14.97 6.33
C SER A 172 11.88 14.05 5.23
N VAL A 173 11.10 13.04 4.84
CA VAL A 173 11.45 12.06 3.81
C VAL A 173 10.65 12.27 2.54
N VAL A 174 9.36 12.61 2.66
CA VAL A 174 8.49 12.99 1.54
C VAL A 174 7.91 14.38 1.78
N PRO A 175 8.65 15.45 1.44
CA PRO A 175 8.15 16.82 1.58
C PRO A 175 6.98 17.08 0.62
N TYR A 176 6.16 18.07 0.91
CA TYR A 176 5.05 18.48 0.03
C TYR A 176 5.52 18.95 -1.37
N THR A 177 6.80 19.22 -1.53
CA THR A 177 7.41 19.62 -2.81
C THR A 177 7.87 18.43 -3.67
N ASP A 178 7.67 17.18 -3.20
CA ASP A 178 8.22 15.99 -3.85
C ASP A 178 7.56 15.69 -5.22
N ASN A 179 6.24 15.60 -5.23
CA ASN A 179 5.46 15.35 -6.44
C ASN A 179 4.01 15.83 -6.27
N PHE A 180 3.26 15.84 -7.36
CA PHE A 180 1.88 16.32 -7.42
C PHE A 180 0.96 15.69 -6.39
N TYR A 181 0.96 14.34 -6.27
CA TYR A 181 0.09 13.62 -5.33
C TYR A 181 0.58 13.71 -3.88
N ALA A 182 1.89 13.85 -3.65
CA ALA A 182 2.43 14.11 -2.33
C ALA A 182 2.07 15.52 -1.83
N ALA A 183 2.05 16.52 -2.72
CA ALA A 183 1.58 17.86 -2.42
C ALA A 183 0.09 17.88 -2.09
N LEU A 184 -0.75 17.21 -2.91
CA LEU A 184 -2.17 17.06 -2.66
C LEU A 184 -2.41 16.35 -1.31
N ASN A 185 -1.77 15.21 -1.07
CA ASN A 185 -1.87 14.50 0.19
C ASN A 185 -1.48 15.39 1.37
N ALA A 186 -0.37 16.11 1.30
CA ALA A 186 0.08 16.98 2.39
C ALA A 186 -0.91 18.11 2.72
N ALA A 187 -1.73 18.54 1.75
CA ALA A 187 -2.79 19.52 1.95
C ALA A 187 -4.03 18.93 2.63
N VAL A 188 -4.41 17.70 2.24
CA VAL A 188 -5.75 17.16 2.57
C VAL A 188 -5.74 15.84 3.33
N PHE A 189 -4.59 15.25 3.67
CA PHE A 189 -4.60 13.97 4.37
C PHE A 189 -5.51 14.02 5.60
N SER A 190 -6.32 12.98 5.75
CA SER A 190 -7.33 12.96 6.77
C SER A 190 -6.89 12.14 8.00
N ASP A 191 -6.29 11.00 7.78
CA ASP A 191 -5.66 10.20 8.84
C ASP A 191 -4.56 9.29 8.28
N GLY A 192 -4.10 8.37 9.07
CA GLY A 192 -3.04 7.42 8.82
C GLY A 192 -2.44 6.98 10.14
N SER A 193 -1.35 6.24 10.11
CA SER A 193 -0.72 5.74 11.32
C SER A 193 0.55 6.49 11.66
N PHE A 194 0.73 6.74 12.94
CA PHE A 194 2.01 7.15 13.50
C PHE A 194 2.59 6.03 14.35
N CYS A 195 3.84 5.67 14.06
CA CYS A 195 4.57 4.66 14.79
C CYS A 195 5.95 5.19 15.15
N TYR A 196 6.27 5.21 16.46
CA TYR A 196 7.61 5.53 16.96
C TYR A 196 8.11 4.40 17.84
N ILE A 197 9.25 3.83 17.47
CA ILE A 197 9.94 2.78 18.25
C ILE A 197 11.17 3.42 18.89
N PRO A 198 11.25 3.46 20.23
CA PRO A 198 12.37 4.07 20.93
C PRO A 198 13.69 3.34 20.71
N LYS A 199 14.78 4.04 20.99
CA LYS A 199 16.15 3.54 20.89
C LYS A 199 16.33 2.18 21.58
N GLY A 200 16.88 1.20 20.83
CA GLY A 200 17.19 -0.14 21.30
C GLY A 200 15.99 -1.05 21.56
N VAL A 201 14.77 -0.59 21.28
CA VAL A 201 13.55 -1.36 21.49
C VAL A 201 13.24 -2.22 20.27
N ARG A 202 13.01 -3.51 20.48
CA ARG A 202 12.42 -4.39 19.48
C ARG A 202 10.93 -4.49 19.74
N CYS A 203 10.12 -4.09 18.75
CA CYS A 203 8.67 -4.21 18.85
C CYS A 203 8.30 -5.69 19.08
N PRO A 204 7.53 -6.01 20.14
CA PRO A 204 7.28 -7.41 20.54
C PRO A 204 6.27 -8.11 19.64
N MET A 205 5.56 -7.38 18.80
CA MET A 205 4.49 -7.88 17.96
C MET A 205 4.49 -7.19 16.59
N GLU A 206 3.82 -7.78 15.62
CA GLU A 206 3.51 -7.14 14.35
C GLU A 206 2.55 -5.96 14.58
N LEU A 207 2.82 -4.83 13.92
CA LEU A 207 1.87 -3.72 13.87
C LEU A 207 1.13 -3.76 12.55
N SER A 208 -0.17 -3.53 12.57
CA SER A 208 -0.97 -3.52 11.35
C SER A 208 -1.93 -2.35 11.30
N THR A 209 -2.08 -1.75 10.14
CA THR A 209 -3.15 -0.78 9.87
C THR A 209 -4.02 -1.28 8.73
N TYR A 210 -5.31 -1.15 8.90
CA TYR A 210 -6.29 -1.52 7.90
C TYR A 210 -7.08 -0.30 7.45
N PHE A 211 -7.02 -0.01 6.15
CA PHE A 211 -7.71 1.12 5.53
C PHE A 211 -8.90 0.64 4.70
N ARG A 212 -10.04 1.31 4.87
CA ARG A 212 -11.23 1.07 4.08
C ARG A 212 -11.90 2.35 3.63
N ILE A 213 -12.06 2.53 2.33
CA ILE A 213 -12.95 3.53 1.77
C ILE A 213 -14.37 2.98 1.84
N ASN A 214 -15.33 3.76 2.35
CA ASN A 214 -16.73 3.35 2.42
C ASN A 214 -17.67 4.39 1.80
N ALA A 215 -17.43 5.68 1.97
CA ALA A 215 -18.30 6.74 1.48
C ALA A 215 -18.18 6.94 -0.03
N ALA A 216 -19.31 7.20 -0.71
CA ALA A 216 -19.36 7.46 -2.15
C ALA A 216 -18.80 8.84 -2.51
N GLY A 217 -18.16 8.99 -3.68
CA GLY A 217 -17.61 10.25 -4.17
C GLY A 217 -16.48 10.83 -3.32
N THR A 218 -15.95 10.05 -2.37
CA THR A 218 -14.84 10.47 -1.51
C THR A 218 -13.50 10.00 -2.05
N GLY A 219 -12.48 10.86 -1.91
CA GLY A 219 -11.09 10.45 -2.00
C GLY A 219 -10.57 9.95 -0.66
N GLN A 220 -9.59 9.05 -0.69
CA GLN A 220 -8.88 8.58 0.48
C GLN A 220 -7.45 9.14 0.45
N PHE A 221 -7.06 9.84 1.52
CA PHE A 221 -5.78 10.54 1.60
C PHE A 221 -5.09 10.20 2.92
N GLU A 222 -4.35 9.11 2.91
CA GLU A 222 -3.68 8.59 4.10
C GLU A 222 -2.25 9.10 4.20
N ARG A 223 -1.78 9.33 5.44
CA ARG A 223 -0.40 9.68 5.68
C ARG A 223 0.16 8.92 6.86
N THR A 224 1.00 7.94 6.57
CA THR A 224 1.67 7.09 7.58
C THR A 224 3.10 7.56 7.80
N LEU A 225 3.51 7.67 9.06
CA LEU A 225 4.87 7.99 9.47
C LEU A 225 5.38 6.94 10.46
N ILE A 226 6.48 6.27 10.10
CA ILE A 226 7.15 5.30 10.94
C ILE A 226 8.55 5.80 11.25
N VAL A 227 8.89 5.85 12.53
CA VAL A 227 10.23 6.23 13.01
C VAL A 227 10.77 5.09 13.88
N ALA A 228 11.80 4.41 13.40
CA ALA A 228 12.58 3.46 14.17
C ALA A 228 13.86 4.15 14.64
N ASP A 229 13.97 4.44 15.94
CA ASP A 229 15.11 5.09 16.53
C ASP A 229 16.33 4.15 16.57
N GLU A 230 17.48 4.61 16.98
CA GLU A 230 18.75 3.89 16.95
C GLU A 230 18.63 2.47 17.55
N GLY A 231 19.00 1.44 16.78
CA GLY A 231 18.93 0.03 17.16
C GLY A 231 17.53 -0.55 17.34
N ALA A 232 16.49 0.17 16.93
CA ALA A 232 15.11 -0.28 17.03
C ALA A 232 14.72 -1.28 15.93
N TYR A 233 13.66 -2.06 16.19
CA TYR A 233 13.09 -2.99 15.21
C TYR A 233 11.57 -2.92 15.20
N VAL A 234 10.99 -2.89 14.02
CA VAL A 234 9.54 -3.04 13.82
C VAL A 234 9.22 -3.77 12.52
N SER A 235 8.20 -4.61 12.58
CA SER A 235 7.49 -5.16 11.41
C SER A 235 6.09 -4.54 11.36
N TYR A 236 5.75 -3.96 10.23
CA TYR A 236 4.52 -3.21 10.01
C TYR A 236 3.82 -3.69 8.74
N LEU A 237 2.52 -3.90 8.85
CA LEU A 237 1.68 -4.32 7.74
C LEU A 237 0.57 -3.29 7.46
N GLU A 238 0.33 -3.05 6.18
CA GLU A 238 -0.79 -2.24 5.69
C GLU A 238 -1.73 -3.08 4.85
N GLY A 239 -2.99 -3.14 5.23
CA GLY A 239 -4.08 -3.73 4.45
C GLY A 239 -5.03 -2.66 3.93
N CYS A 240 -5.45 -2.75 2.66
CA CYS A 240 -6.33 -1.77 2.06
C CYS A 240 -7.44 -2.43 1.24
N THR A 241 -8.69 -1.95 1.42
CA THR A 241 -9.84 -2.40 0.63
C THR A 241 -10.81 -1.26 0.28
N ALA A 242 -11.58 -1.44 -0.78
CA ALA A 242 -12.69 -0.56 -1.15
C ALA A 242 -13.91 -1.37 -1.62
N PRO A 243 -15.15 -0.86 -1.42
CA PRO A 243 -16.35 -1.49 -1.94
C PRO A 243 -16.45 -1.38 -3.46
N ARG A 244 -17.29 -2.22 -4.06
CA ARG A 244 -17.66 -2.14 -5.47
C ARG A 244 -18.49 -0.87 -5.71
N ARG A 245 -18.06 -0.03 -6.68
CA ARG A 245 -18.78 1.18 -7.09
C ARG A 245 -18.62 1.43 -8.58
N ASP A 246 -19.66 1.95 -9.22
CA ASP A 246 -19.64 2.31 -10.65
C ASP A 246 -18.90 3.62 -10.94
N GLU A 247 -18.47 4.34 -9.93
CA GLU A 247 -17.67 5.56 -10.02
C GLU A 247 -16.19 5.27 -9.68
N ASN A 248 -15.30 6.09 -10.22
CA ASN A 248 -13.89 6.02 -9.87
C ASN A 248 -13.65 6.71 -8.52
N GLN A 249 -12.82 6.12 -7.69
CA GLN A 249 -12.41 6.68 -6.40
C GLN A 249 -10.90 6.99 -6.41
N LEU A 250 -10.56 8.18 -5.96
CA LEU A 250 -9.16 8.61 -5.85
C LEU A 250 -8.58 8.18 -4.50
N HIS A 251 -7.52 7.39 -4.54
CA HIS A 251 -6.67 7.10 -3.39
C HIS A 251 -5.29 7.72 -3.62
N ALA A 252 -4.89 8.64 -2.75
CA ALA A 252 -3.55 9.25 -2.81
C ALA A 252 -2.91 9.23 -1.43
N ALA A 253 -2.04 8.26 -1.19
CA ALA A 253 -1.40 8.03 0.10
C ALA A 253 0.08 8.39 0.10
N VAL A 254 0.59 8.74 1.28
CA VAL A 254 2.02 8.95 1.52
C VAL A 254 2.47 8.14 2.73
N VAL A 255 3.56 7.39 2.58
CA VAL A 255 4.24 6.70 3.67
C VAL A 255 5.67 7.19 3.77
N GLU A 256 6.04 7.62 4.97
CA GLU A 256 7.38 8.06 5.31
C GLU A 256 7.97 7.14 6.37
N ILE A 257 9.21 6.67 6.15
CA ILE A 257 9.92 5.82 7.11
C ILE A 257 11.29 6.42 7.39
N VAL A 258 11.58 6.63 8.67
CA VAL A 258 12.90 7.01 9.15
C VAL A 258 13.51 5.82 9.89
N VAL A 259 14.63 5.31 9.39
CA VAL A 259 15.36 4.20 9.99
C VAL A 259 16.70 4.72 10.46
N GLU A 260 16.79 4.97 11.76
CA GLU A 260 17.99 5.51 12.38
C GLU A 260 19.11 4.47 12.45
N LYS A 261 20.28 4.85 12.93
CA LYS A 261 21.47 3.99 13.00
C LYS A 261 21.16 2.63 13.64
N ASP A 262 21.66 1.54 13.01
CA ASP A 262 21.53 0.15 13.46
C ASP A 262 20.06 -0.35 13.58
N ALA A 263 19.07 0.42 13.12
CA ALA A 263 17.65 0.06 13.18
C ALA A 263 17.21 -0.76 11.96
N GLU A 264 16.12 -1.52 12.14
CA GLU A 264 15.52 -2.33 11.07
C GLU A 264 14.00 -2.11 11.02
N VAL A 265 13.50 -1.85 9.82
CA VAL A 265 12.05 -1.77 9.54
C VAL A 265 11.69 -2.73 8.42
N LYS A 266 10.68 -3.56 8.67
CA LYS A 266 9.99 -4.34 7.63
C LYS A 266 8.61 -3.73 7.41
N TYR A 267 8.32 -3.34 6.18
CA TYR A 267 7.03 -2.79 5.80
C TYR A 267 6.40 -3.64 4.73
N SER A 268 5.26 -4.22 5.06
CA SER A 268 4.50 -5.08 4.16
C SER A 268 3.16 -4.43 3.77
N THR A 269 2.74 -4.60 2.52
CA THR A 269 1.44 -4.13 2.04
C THR A 269 0.73 -5.28 1.32
N VAL A 270 -0.53 -5.51 1.68
CA VAL A 270 -1.45 -6.35 0.91
C VAL A 270 -2.63 -5.47 0.52
N GLN A 271 -2.72 -5.13 -0.78
CA GLN A 271 -3.77 -4.26 -1.30
C GLN A 271 -4.75 -5.03 -2.17
N ASN A 272 -6.03 -4.82 -1.89
CA ASN A 272 -7.14 -5.39 -2.62
C ASN A 272 -8.22 -4.32 -2.83
N TRP A 273 -7.91 -3.37 -3.71
CA TRP A 273 -8.83 -2.33 -4.12
C TRP A 273 -9.84 -2.86 -5.16
N TYR A 274 -10.99 -2.22 -5.25
CA TYR A 274 -11.94 -2.55 -6.31
C TYR A 274 -11.35 -2.18 -7.71
N PRO A 275 -11.27 -3.13 -8.65
CA PRO A 275 -10.61 -2.92 -9.94
C PRO A 275 -11.47 -2.22 -11.00
N GLY A 276 -12.75 -2.01 -10.75
CA GLY A 276 -13.76 -1.74 -11.74
C GLY A 276 -14.50 -3.01 -12.19
N ASP A 277 -15.49 -2.85 -13.05
CA ASP A 277 -16.24 -3.97 -13.61
C ASP A 277 -15.51 -4.63 -14.80
N LYS A 278 -16.12 -5.64 -15.40
CA LYS A 278 -15.55 -6.39 -16.53
C LYS A 278 -15.40 -5.53 -17.81
N GLU A 279 -16.10 -4.43 -17.89
CA GLU A 279 -16.05 -3.43 -18.97
C GLU A 279 -15.02 -2.32 -18.68
N GLY A 280 -14.40 -2.32 -17.48
CA GLY A 280 -13.42 -1.33 -17.05
C GLY A 280 -14.03 -0.04 -16.50
N LYS A 281 -15.32 -0.07 -16.07
CA LYS A 281 -16.01 1.07 -15.46
C LYS A 281 -15.83 1.07 -13.95
N GLY A 282 -15.63 2.25 -13.37
CA GLY A 282 -15.41 2.40 -11.92
C GLY A 282 -14.00 1.97 -11.49
N GLY A 283 -13.86 1.69 -10.21
CA GLY A 283 -12.62 1.23 -9.61
C GLY A 283 -11.74 2.34 -9.02
N VAL A 284 -10.73 1.93 -8.28
CA VAL A 284 -9.85 2.85 -7.54
C VAL A 284 -8.66 3.28 -8.38
N TYR A 285 -8.37 4.58 -8.38
CA TYR A 285 -7.11 5.15 -8.84
C TYR A 285 -6.16 5.26 -7.63
N ASN A 286 -5.17 4.39 -7.60
CA ASN A 286 -4.30 4.17 -6.46
C ASN A 286 -2.92 4.82 -6.70
N PHE A 287 -2.74 6.06 -6.25
CA PHE A 287 -1.51 6.85 -6.42
C PHE A 287 -0.78 6.98 -5.09
N VAL A 288 0.33 6.27 -4.93
CA VAL A 288 1.01 6.16 -3.63
C VAL A 288 2.47 6.54 -3.71
N THR A 289 2.90 7.40 -2.80
CA THR A 289 4.30 7.75 -2.59
C THR A 289 4.78 7.14 -1.28
N LYS A 290 5.68 6.15 -1.36
CA LYS A 290 6.32 5.54 -0.18
C LYS A 290 7.82 5.80 -0.24
N ARG A 291 8.41 6.26 0.86
CA ARG A 291 9.86 6.47 0.93
C ARG A 291 10.40 6.27 2.32
N GLY A 292 11.54 5.58 2.39
CA GLY A 292 12.30 5.44 3.62
C GLY A 292 13.72 5.97 3.47
N ILE A 293 14.27 6.53 4.55
CA ILE A 293 15.66 6.91 4.67
C ILE A 293 16.36 6.00 5.68
N CYS A 294 17.48 5.42 5.27
CA CYS A 294 18.29 4.51 6.09
C CYS A 294 19.58 5.20 6.49
N ARG A 295 19.83 5.28 7.80
CA ARG A 295 21.08 5.78 8.37
C ARG A 295 22.14 4.69 8.44
N GLU A 296 23.25 4.92 9.12
CA GLU A 296 24.38 3.96 9.22
C GLU A 296 23.90 2.59 9.72
N ASN A 297 24.32 1.51 9.02
CA ASN A 297 23.94 0.11 9.27
C ASN A 297 22.43 -0.18 9.30
N ALA A 298 21.58 0.78 8.94
CA ALA A 298 20.13 0.61 8.98
C ALA A 298 19.62 -0.28 7.84
N ARG A 299 18.49 -0.95 8.08
CA ARG A 299 17.86 -1.83 7.09
C ARG A 299 16.39 -1.48 6.91
N LEU A 300 15.97 -1.33 5.66
CA LEU A 300 14.56 -1.19 5.27
C LEU A 300 14.18 -2.22 4.23
N SER A 301 13.15 -3.01 4.53
CA SER A 301 12.58 -3.97 3.60
C SER A 301 11.14 -3.61 3.26
N TRP A 302 10.84 -3.45 1.98
CA TRP A 302 9.50 -3.30 1.44
C TRP A 302 9.03 -4.63 0.86
N THR A 303 7.87 -5.11 1.29
CA THR A 303 7.19 -6.25 0.66
C THR A 303 5.79 -5.81 0.25
N GLN A 304 5.42 -6.01 -1.01
CA GLN A 304 4.08 -5.62 -1.46
C GLN A 304 3.42 -6.66 -2.35
N VAL A 305 2.13 -6.84 -2.15
CA VAL A 305 1.22 -7.58 -3.01
C VAL A 305 0.12 -6.62 -3.45
N GLU A 306 0.14 -6.29 -4.73
CA GLU A 306 -0.79 -5.35 -5.36
C GLU A 306 -1.77 -6.14 -6.20
N THR A 307 -3.02 -6.14 -5.78
CA THR A 307 -4.15 -6.68 -6.54
C THR A 307 -5.29 -5.66 -6.57
N GLY A 308 -6.14 -5.74 -7.56
CA GLY A 308 -7.20 -4.76 -7.70
C GLY A 308 -6.72 -3.43 -8.25
N SER A 309 -7.46 -2.35 -7.96
CA SER A 309 -7.35 -1.00 -8.55
C SER A 309 -7.58 -0.98 -10.07
N ALA A 310 -8.27 0.03 -10.57
CA ALA A 310 -8.35 0.28 -12.00
C ALA A 310 -6.99 0.79 -12.53
N ILE A 311 -6.35 1.67 -11.76
CA ILE A 311 -5.03 2.22 -12.07
C ILE A 311 -4.18 2.20 -10.80
N THR A 312 -2.97 1.62 -10.87
CA THR A 312 -1.98 1.64 -9.80
C THR A 312 -0.73 2.40 -10.23
N TRP A 313 -0.32 3.39 -9.45
CA TRP A 313 0.91 4.15 -9.66
C TRP A 313 1.68 4.29 -8.35
N LYS A 314 2.71 3.46 -8.16
CA LYS A 314 3.34 3.29 -6.85
C LYS A 314 4.80 2.86 -6.94
N TYR A 315 5.69 3.62 -6.29
CA TYR A 315 7.12 3.32 -6.23
C TYR A 315 7.66 3.50 -4.81
N PRO A 316 7.61 2.46 -3.95
CA PRO A 316 8.35 2.47 -2.70
C PRO A 316 9.84 2.73 -2.95
N SER A 317 10.47 3.54 -2.13
CA SER A 317 11.87 3.91 -2.36
C SER A 317 12.70 3.87 -1.07
N CYS A 318 14.00 3.57 -1.23
CA CYS A 318 14.99 3.63 -0.17
C CYS A 318 16.05 4.66 -0.49
N ILE A 319 16.29 5.61 0.43
CA ILE A 319 17.47 6.46 0.43
C ILE A 319 18.46 5.83 1.40
N LEU A 320 19.50 5.21 0.86
CA LEU A 320 20.58 4.57 1.62
C LEU A 320 21.61 5.63 1.96
N ALA A 321 21.28 6.48 2.95
CA ALA A 321 22.03 7.69 3.29
C ALA A 321 23.25 7.41 4.17
N GLY A 322 23.17 6.42 5.05
CA GLY A 322 24.26 6.03 5.94
C GLY A 322 25.12 4.91 5.36
N ASP A 323 26.37 4.84 5.83
CA ASP A 323 27.28 3.77 5.45
C ASP A 323 26.74 2.39 5.86
N ASN A 324 26.98 1.36 5.05
CA ASN A 324 26.53 -0.02 5.24
C ASN A 324 25.00 -0.22 5.28
N SER A 325 24.20 0.79 4.96
CA SER A 325 22.75 0.64 4.96
C SER A 325 22.25 -0.28 3.85
N VAL A 326 21.12 -0.94 4.10
CA VAL A 326 20.54 -1.97 3.24
C VAL A 326 19.08 -1.63 2.90
N GLY A 327 18.74 -1.68 1.61
CA GLY A 327 17.39 -1.53 1.11
C GLY A 327 16.92 -2.77 0.35
N GLU A 328 15.74 -3.27 0.65
CA GLU A 328 15.17 -4.42 -0.01
C GLU A 328 13.77 -4.10 -0.56
N PHE A 329 13.44 -4.67 -1.71
CA PHE A 329 12.13 -4.54 -2.31
C PHE A 329 11.68 -5.87 -2.92
N TYR A 330 10.56 -6.37 -2.43
CA TYR A 330 9.91 -7.59 -2.89
C TYR A 330 8.48 -7.26 -3.31
N SER A 331 8.10 -7.58 -4.55
CA SER A 331 6.80 -7.16 -5.09
C SER A 331 6.16 -8.24 -5.95
N VAL A 332 4.86 -8.42 -5.76
CA VAL A 332 3.96 -9.03 -6.75
C VAL A 332 2.94 -8.00 -7.15
N ALA A 333 2.86 -7.69 -8.44
CA ALA A 333 1.83 -6.82 -9.01
C ALA A 333 1.02 -7.64 -10.02
N MET A 334 -0.28 -7.76 -9.75
CA MET A 334 -1.19 -8.52 -10.59
C MET A 334 -2.26 -7.62 -11.20
N THR A 335 -2.43 -7.74 -12.50
CA THR A 335 -3.44 -7.00 -13.27
C THR A 335 -4.28 -7.96 -14.11
N ASN A 336 -5.57 -7.69 -14.23
CA ASN A 336 -6.51 -8.43 -15.06
C ASN A 336 -7.53 -7.48 -15.72
N HIS A 337 -8.32 -7.97 -16.65
CA HIS A 337 -9.31 -7.20 -17.42
C HIS A 337 -8.72 -5.93 -18.06
N PHE A 338 -9.09 -4.74 -17.60
CA PHE A 338 -8.63 -3.44 -18.12
C PHE A 338 -7.73 -2.68 -17.12
N GLN A 339 -7.27 -3.36 -16.08
CA GLN A 339 -6.41 -2.75 -15.07
C GLN A 339 -5.09 -2.29 -15.67
N GLN A 340 -4.55 -1.21 -15.13
CA GLN A 340 -3.25 -0.68 -15.49
C GLN A 340 -2.40 -0.51 -14.23
N ALA A 341 -1.15 -0.95 -14.28
CA ALA A 341 -0.20 -0.75 -13.19
C ALA A 341 1.14 -0.25 -13.73
N ASP A 342 1.66 0.84 -13.18
CA ASP A 342 3.05 1.25 -13.32
C ASP A 342 3.63 1.29 -11.91
N THR A 343 4.28 0.19 -11.53
CA THR A 343 4.82 -0.04 -10.19
C THR A 343 6.33 -0.26 -10.25
N GLY A 344 6.96 -0.32 -9.09
CA GLY A 344 8.38 -0.59 -9.01
C GLY A 344 9.02 0.05 -7.79
N THR A 345 10.29 0.43 -7.91
CA THR A 345 11.04 0.96 -6.77
C THR A 345 12.15 1.91 -7.18
N LYS A 346 12.65 2.67 -6.19
CA LYS A 346 13.85 3.51 -6.34
C LYS A 346 14.82 3.20 -5.22
N MET A 347 16.05 2.77 -5.57
CA MET A 347 17.14 2.55 -4.65
C MET A 347 18.22 3.61 -4.87
N ILE A 348 18.39 4.49 -3.89
CA ILE A 348 19.30 5.65 -3.98
C ILE A 348 20.43 5.45 -2.99
N HIS A 349 21.60 5.08 -3.49
CA HIS A 349 22.82 4.84 -2.73
C HIS A 349 23.58 6.17 -2.54
N VAL A 350 23.74 6.60 -1.30
CA VAL A 350 24.45 7.83 -0.91
C VAL A 350 25.63 7.52 0.00
N GLY A 351 25.45 6.65 0.99
CA GLY A 351 26.51 6.15 1.88
C GLY A 351 27.41 5.13 1.21
N ARG A 352 28.54 4.80 1.85
CA ARG A 352 29.52 3.80 1.40
C ARG A 352 29.07 2.38 1.79
N ASN A 353 29.51 1.38 1.01
CA ASN A 353 29.23 -0.05 1.24
C ASN A 353 27.72 -0.37 1.31
N THR A 354 26.89 0.45 0.73
CA THR A 354 25.43 0.27 0.74
C THR A 354 25.00 -0.87 -0.17
N ARG A 355 23.91 -1.54 0.19
CA ARG A 355 23.40 -2.68 -0.58
C ARG A 355 21.91 -2.52 -0.86
N SER A 356 21.48 -2.93 -2.04
CA SER A 356 20.06 -3.05 -2.35
C SER A 356 19.75 -4.32 -3.13
N SER A 357 18.55 -4.86 -2.88
CA SER A 357 18.02 -6.02 -3.58
C SER A 357 16.59 -5.74 -4.02
N ILE A 358 16.30 -6.05 -5.27
CA ILE A 358 14.99 -5.85 -5.90
C ILE A 358 14.53 -7.17 -6.51
N VAL A 359 13.37 -7.67 -6.09
CA VAL A 359 12.69 -8.81 -6.71
C VAL A 359 11.26 -8.39 -7.02
N SER A 360 10.94 -8.23 -8.29
CA SER A 360 9.62 -7.80 -8.76
C SER A 360 9.01 -8.83 -9.70
N LYS A 361 7.82 -9.31 -9.36
CA LYS A 361 7.05 -10.27 -10.14
C LYS A 361 5.78 -9.59 -10.67
N GLY A 362 5.71 -9.36 -11.97
CA GLY A 362 4.53 -8.86 -12.67
C GLY A 362 3.67 -9.99 -13.21
N ILE A 363 2.35 -9.92 -13.07
CA ILE A 363 1.41 -10.88 -13.64
C ILE A 363 0.35 -10.09 -14.39
N SER A 364 0.18 -10.37 -15.67
CA SER A 364 -0.81 -9.71 -16.53
C SER A 364 -1.75 -10.71 -17.13
N ALA A 365 -3.05 -10.44 -17.08
CA ALA A 365 -4.10 -11.25 -17.66
C ALA A 365 -5.14 -10.39 -18.40
N GLY A 366 -5.98 -11.01 -19.21
CA GLY A 366 -7.07 -10.33 -19.92
C GLY A 366 -6.56 -9.31 -20.94
N ARG A 367 -6.87 -8.03 -20.73
CA ARG A 367 -6.43 -6.87 -21.54
C ARG A 367 -5.66 -5.84 -20.69
N SER A 368 -5.08 -6.30 -19.61
CA SER A 368 -4.40 -5.43 -18.66
C SER A 368 -2.98 -5.07 -19.09
N GLU A 369 -2.48 -3.98 -18.54
CA GLU A 369 -1.13 -3.49 -18.75
C GLU A 369 -0.38 -3.42 -17.41
N ASN A 370 0.75 -4.09 -17.31
CA ASN A 370 1.57 -4.12 -16.11
C ASN A 370 2.99 -3.64 -16.43
N SER A 371 3.41 -2.57 -15.80
CA SER A 371 4.71 -1.97 -16.01
C SER A 371 5.53 -2.01 -14.72
N TYR A 372 6.77 -2.50 -14.81
CA TYR A 372 7.77 -2.32 -13.76
C TYR A 372 8.69 -1.15 -14.12
N ARG A 373 8.90 -0.24 -13.17
CA ARG A 373 9.85 0.86 -13.30
C ARG A 373 10.81 0.89 -12.12
N GLY A 374 12.10 0.67 -12.41
CA GLY A 374 13.15 0.63 -11.39
C GLY A 374 14.18 1.72 -11.58
N LEU A 375 14.47 2.52 -10.53
CA LEU A 375 15.59 3.43 -10.50
C LEU A 375 16.64 2.92 -9.50
N VAL A 376 17.86 2.69 -9.99
CA VAL A 376 19.04 2.49 -9.15
C VAL A 376 19.99 3.65 -9.39
N ARG A 377 20.15 4.51 -8.38
CA ARG A 377 21.08 5.64 -8.44
C ARG A 377 22.19 5.47 -7.43
N VAL A 378 23.43 5.54 -7.89
CA VAL A 378 24.63 5.53 -7.05
C VAL A 378 25.27 6.91 -7.09
N ALA A 379 25.32 7.59 -5.95
CA ALA A 379 25.94 8.90 -5.81
C ALA A 379 27.49 8.80 -5.98
N LYS A 380 28.13 9.90 -6.31
CA LYS A 380 29.60 9.94 -6.48
C LYS A 380 30.37 9.49 -5.23
N ALA A 381 29.84 9.78 -4.04
CA ALA A 381 30.45 9.41 -2.77
C ALA A 381 30.15 7.97 -2.30
N ALA A 382 29.22 7.28 -2.95
CA ALA A 382 28.76 5.95 -2.54
C ALA A 382 29.71 4.84 -3.03
N GLU A 383 30.88 4.77 -2.41
CA GLU A 383 31.89 3.73 -2.71
C GLU A 383 31.36 2.35 -2.36
N ASN A 384 31.72 1.35 -3.17
CA ASN A 384 31.40 -0.07 -3.01
C ASN A 384 29.87 -0.35 -2.89
N ALA A 385 29.04 0.51 -3.46
CA ALA A 385 27.61 0.26 -3.54
C ALA A 385 27.32 -0.98 -4.39
N ARG A 386 26.37 -1.82 -3.94
CA ARG A 386 25.94 -3.02 -4.66
C ARG A 386 24.43 -3.05 -4.81
N ASN A 387 23.97 -3.34 -6.02
CA ASN A 387 22.57 -3.60 -6.31
C ASN A 387 22.41 -4.90 -7.07
N TYR A 388 21.37 -5.66 -6.70
CA TYR A 388 20.84 -6.76 -7.51
C TYR A 388 19.36 -6.46 -7.79
N SER A 389 18.96 -6.58 -9.06
CA SER A 389 17.58 -6.36 -9.50
C SER A 389 17.12 -7.52 -10.38
N GLN A 390 16.03 -8.15 -10.01
CA GLN A 390 15.34 -9.17 -10.79
C GLN A 390 13.88 -8.72 -11.04
N CYS A 391 13.51 -8.64 -12.32
CA CYS A 391 12.18 -8.18 -12.75
C CYS A 391 11.60 -9.20 -13.73
N ASP A 392 10.69 -10.02 -13.24
CA ASP A 392 10.06 -11.06 -14.04
C ASP A 392 8.60 -10.71 -14.33
N SER A 393 8.15 -11.02 -15.53
CA SER A 393 6.76 -10.84 -15.96
C SER A 393 6.17 -12.14 -16.48
N LEU A 394 4.95 -12.45 -16.05
CA LEU A 394 4.17 -13.60 -16.49
C LEU A 394 2.91 -13.13 -17.20
N LEU A 395 2.74 -13.56 -18.46
CA LEU A 395 1.57 -13.25 -19.29
C LEU A 395 0.60 -14.42 -19.31
N ILE A 396 -0.68 -14.11 -19.12
CA ILE A 396 -1.80 -15.06 -19.18
C ILE A 396 -2.76 -14.59 -20.28
N GLY A 397 -2.75 -15.28 -21.41
CA GLY A 397 -3.51 -14.89 -22.61
C GLY A 397 -2.69 -14.04 -23.62
N ASP A 398 -3.39 -13.49 -24.62
CA ASP A 398 -2.74 -12.86 -25.80
C ASP A 398 -2.93 -11.35 -25.89
N LYS A 399 -3.73 -10.76 -25.00
CA LYS A 399 -4.14 -9.34 -25.11
C LYS A 399 -3.63 -8.47 -23.96
N CYS A 400 -2.91 -9.06 -23.00
CA CYS A 400 -2.29 -8.34 -21.90
C CYS A 400 -0.87 -7.92 -22.24
N GLY A 401 -0.38 -6.86 -21.59
CA GLY A 401 0.97 -6.33 -21.77
C GLY A 401 1.82 -6.39 -20.50
N ALA A 402 3.14 -6.51 -20.70
CA ALA A 402 4.14 -6.36 -19.64
C ALA A 402 5.28 -5.49 -20.16
N HIS A 403 5.68 -4.49 -19.36
CA HIS A 403 6.68 -3.51 -19.73
C HIS A 403 7.70 -3.34 -18.61
N THR A 404 8.95 -3.14 -18.96
CA THR A 404 10.05 -2.95 -18.00
C THR A 404 10.84 -1.69 -18.35
N PHE A 405 10.94 -0.76 -17.40
CA PHE A 405 11.63 0.53 -17.54
C PHE A 405 12.75 0.65 -16.50
N PRO A 406 13.93 0.01 -16.70
CA PRO A 406 15.05 0.15 -15.80
C PRO A 406 15.77 1.48 -16.05
N VAL A 407 16.12 2.17 -14.96
CA VAL A 407 16.97 3.37 -15.00
C VAL A 407 18.13 3.17 -14.05
N ILE A 408 19.35 3.13 -14.57
CA ILE A 408 20.58 2.91 -13.80
C ILE A 408 21.49 4.12 -13.97
N GLU A 409 21.74 4.81 -12.86
CA GLU A 409 22.63 5.97 -12.80
C GLU A 409 23.80 5.67 -11.85
N SER A 410 24.95 5.30 -12.40
CA SER A 410 26.14 5.02 -11.60
C SER A 410 27.10 6.21 -11.63
N GLY A 411 27.26 6.86 -10.49
CA GLY A 411 28.18 7.97 -10.29
C GLY A 411 29.52 7.59 -9.70
N ASN A 412 29.71 6.33 -9.25
CA ASN A 412 30.95 5.85 -8.62
C ASN A 412 31.48 4.58 -9.33
N PRO A 413 32.79 4.53 -9.70
CA PRO A 413 33.35 3.42 -10.46
C PRO A 413 33.50 2.11 -9.66
N THR A 414 33.39 2.14 -8.32
CA THR A 414 33.44 0.94 -7.47
C THR A 414 32.07 0.27 -7.31
N ALA A 415 31.01 0.87 -7.89
CA ALA A 415 29.68 0.31 -7.81
C ALA A 415 29.52 -0.95 -8.66
N VAL A 416 28.78 -1.92 -8.13
CA VAL A 416 28.37 -3.13 -8.86
C VAL A 416 26.84 -3.14 -8.93
N VAL A 417 26.30 -3.09 -10.16
CA VAL A 417 24.86 -3.09 -10.41
C VAL A 417 24.54 -4.24 -11.36
N GLU A 418 23.71 -5.16 -10.90
CA GLU A 418 23.24 -6.31 -11.66
C GLU A 418 21.72 -6.14 -11.91
N HIS A 419 21.30 -6.38 -13.15
CA HIS A 419 19.89 -6.29 -13.53
C HIS A 419 19.53 -7.44 -14.47
N GLU A 420 18.52 -8.21 -14.07
CA GLU A 420 17.91 -9.27 -14.86
C GLU A 420 16.43 -8.95 -15.11
N ALA A 421 15.96 -9.20 -16.32
CA ALA A 421 14.54 -9.07 -16.67
C ALA A 421 14.13 -10.23 -17.54
N THR A 422 13.03 -10.88 -17.16
CA THR A 422 12.44 -11.96 -17.96
C THR A 422 10.95 -11.69 -18.22
N THR A 423 10.47 -12.14 -19.39
CA THR A 423 9.05 -12.18 -19.70
C THR A 423 8.72 -13.54 -20.22
N SER A 424 7.76 -14.19 -19.59
CA SER A 424 7.27 -15.50 -19.97
C SER A 424 5.76 -15.50 -20.12
N LYS A 425 5.26 -16.46 -20.91
CA LYS A 425 3.82 -16.72 -21.04
C LYS A 425 3.55 -18.12 -20.51
N ILE A 426 2.41 -18.32 -19.86
CA ILE A 426 1.98 -19.66 -19.47
C ILE A 426 1.87 -20.52 -20.74
N SER A 427 2.61 -21.64 -20.77
CA SER A 427 2.68 -22.52 -21.91
C SER A 427 1.46 -23.44 -21.96
N GLU A 428 0.89 -23.62 -23.17
CA GLU A 428 -0.18 -24.59 -23.39
C GLU A 428 0.21 -26.02 -22.99
N GLU A 429 1.50 -26.37 -23.13
CA GLU A 429 2.03 -27.67 -22.72
C GLU A 429 1.98 -27.85 -21.21
N GLN A 430 2.29 -26.81 -20.44
CA GLN A 430 2.17 -26.84 -18.97
C GLN A 430 0.70 -27.02 -18.53
N LEU A 431 -0.22 -26.28 -19.16
CA LEU A 431 -1.65 -26.42 -18.89
C LEU A 431 -2.15 -27.80 -19.28
N PHE A 432 -1.78 -28.31 -20.47
CA PHE A 432 -2.10 -29.65 -20.91
C PHE A 432 -1.61 -30.72 -19.92
N TYR A 433 -0.35 -30.60 -19.45
CA TYR A 433 0.20 -31.52 -18.48
C TYR A 433 -0.59 -31.55 -17.17
N CYS A 434 -1.01 -30.38 -16.66
CA CYS A 434 -1.84 -30.26 -15.47
C CYS A 434 -3.24 -30.87 -15.71
N ASN A 435 -3.87 -30.54 -16.83
CA ASN A 435 -5.21 -31.06 -17.20
C ASN A 435 -5.22 -32.58 -17.33
N GLN A 436 -4.16 -33.20 -17.89
CA GLN A 436 -4.01 -34.65 -17.95
C GLN A 436 -3.95 -35.33 -16.57
N ARG A 437 -3.68 -34.57 -15.52
CA ARG A 437 -3.69 -35.01 -14.10
C ARG A 437 -4.97 -34.68 -13.36
N GLY A 438 -5.99 -34.20 -14.06
CA GLY A 438 -7.31 -33.93 -13.54
C GLY A 438 -7.49 -32.55 -12.90
N LEU A 439 -6.52 -31.64 -13.05
CA LEU A 439 -6.70 -30.24 -12.66
C LEU A 439 -7.53 -29.52 -13.71
N THR A 440 -8.40 -28.62 -13.27
CA THR A 440 -9.04 -27.67 -14.20
C THR A 440 -7.99 -26.68 -14.73
N THR A 441 -8.27 -26.00 -15.83
CA THR A 441 -7.36 -24.99 -16.36
C THR A 441 -7.17 -23.83 -15.38
N GLU A 442 -8.23 -23.45 -14.66
CA GLU A 442 -8.17 -22.42 -13.62
C GLU A 442 -7.29 -22.83 -12.44
N ASP A 443 -7.45 -24.06 -11.93
CA ASP A 443 -6.59 -24.60 -10.86
C ASP A 443 -5.13 -24.67 -11.30
N ALA A 444 -4.87 -25.07 -12.55
CA ALA A 444 -3.53 -25.13 -13.10
C ALA A 444 -2.88 -23.73 -13.18
N VAL A 445 -3.63 -22.75 -13.65
CA VAL A 445 -3.16 -21.33 -13.70
C VAL A 445 -2.91 -20.82 -12.28
N GLY A 446 -3.84 -21.05 -11.34
CA GLY A 446 -3.68 -20.67 -9.94
C GLY A 446 -2.43 -21.28 -9.30
N LEU A 447 -2.16 -22.56 -9.57
CA LEU A 447 -0.97 -23.26 -9.09
C LEU A 447 0.33 -22.66 -9.64
N ILE A 448 0.38 -22.37 -10.95
CA ILE A 448 1.54 -21.77 -11.62
C ILE A 448 1.79 -20.36 -11.05
N VAL A 449 0.75 -19.54 -10.92
CA VAL A 449 0.84 -18.16 -10.40
C VAL A 449 1.30 -18.14 -8.94
N ASN A 450 0.74 -19.02 -8.10
CA ASN A 450 1.19 -19.12 -6.70
C ASN A 450 2.65 -19.59 -6.61
N GLY A 451 3.07 -20.53 -7.46
CA GLY A 451 4.46 -20.95 -7.57
C GLY A 451 5.39 -19.79 -8.00
N TYR A 452 4.96 -19.00 -8.96
CA TYR A 452 5.69 -17.84 -9.47
C TYR A 452 5.84 -16.70 -8.42
N ALA A 453 4.80 -16.45 -7.64
CA ALA A 453 4.79 -15.43 -6.59
C ALA A 453 5.44 -15.86 -5.28
N ARG A 454 5.74 -17.16 -5.10
CA ARG A 454 6.14 -17.79 -3.83
C ARG A 454 7.30 -17.09 -3.14
N GLU A 455 8.31 -16.65 -3.88
CA GLU A 455 9.48 -15.99 -3.32
C GLU A 455 9.13 -14.72 -2.56
N VAL A 456 8.21 -13.93 -3.11
CA VAL A 456 7.72 -12.69 -2.49
C VAL A 456 6.77 -13.00 -1.34
N LEU A 457 5.83 -13.92 -1.54
CA LEU A 457 4.85 -14.31 -0.51
C LEU A 457 5.52 -14.84 0.76
N ASN A 458 6.64 -15.54 0.64
CA ASN A 458 7.41 -16.03 1.79
C ASN A 458 8.08 -14.91 2.62
N LYS A 459 8.05 -13.66 2.16
CA LYS A 459 8.51 -12.48 2.93
C LYS A 459 7.43 -11.89 3.83
N LEU A 460 6.17 -12.23 3.58
CA LEU A 460 5.05 -11.82 4.41
C LEU A 460 4.94 -12.67 5.69
N PRO A 461 4.40 -12.14 6.78
CA PRO A 461 3.91 -12.95 7.89
C PRO A 461 2.92 -14.02 7.39
N MET A 462 2.88 -15.19 8.04
CA MET A 462 2.18 -16.37 7.52
C MET A 462 0.69 -16.13 7.25
N GLU A 463 0.00 -15.43 8.15
CA GLU A 463 -1.43 -15.12 8.03
C GLU A 463 -1.72 -14.30 6.77
N PHE A 464 -0.87 -13.31 6.50
CA PHE A 464 -0.99 -12.42 5.35
C PHE A 464 -0.51 -13.07 4.04
N ALA A 465 0.43 -14.00 4.12
CA ALA A 465 0.83 -14.80 2.96
C ALA A 465 -0.33 -15.66 2.46
N VAL A 466 -1.10 -16.28 3.35
CA VAL A 466 -2.30 -17.06 3.01
C VAL A 466 -3.40 -16.18 2.40
N GLU A 467 -3.61 -14.98 2.96
CA GLU A 467 -4.56 -14.01 2.38
C GLU A 467 -4.12 -13.57 0.98
N ALA A 468 -2.87 -13.19 0.81
CA ALA A 468 -2.32 -12.80 -0.47
C ALA A 468 -2.41 -13.91 -1.54
N GLN A 469 -2.18 -15.16 -1.17
CA GLN A 469 -2.37 -16.31 -2.07
C GLN A 469 -3.82 -16.44 -2.56
N LYS A 470 -4.79 -16.29 -1.64
CA LYS A 470 -6.21 -16.30 -2.01
C LYS A 470 -6.59 -15.15 -2.92
N LEU A 471 -6.07 -13.94 -2.65
CA LEU A 471 -6.33 -12.77 -3.47
C LEU A 471 -5.77 -12.93 -4.90
N LEU A 472 -4.58 -13.49 -5.05
CA LEU A 472 -4.01 -13.79 -6.37
C LEU A 472 -4.88 -14.80 -7.15
N ALA A 473 -5.41 -15.82 -6.50
CA ALA A 473 -6.29 -16.80 -7.13
C ALA A 473 -7.62 -16.15 -7.59
N ILE A 474 -8.29 -15.40 -6.70
CA ILE A 474 -9.56 -14.72 -6.99
C ILE A 474 -9.40 -13.68 -8.12
N SER A 475 -8.29 -12.95 -8.14
CA SER A 475 -8.04 -11.93 -9.18
C SER A 475 -7.86 -12.51 -10.58
N LEU A 476 -7.67 -13.83 -10.71
CA LEU A 476 -7.54 -14.55 -11.98
C LEU A 476 -8.85 -15.22 -12.44
N GLU A 477 -9.89 -15.25 -11.62
CA GLU A 477 -11.17 -15.83 -12.01
C GLU A 477 -11.71 -15.18 -13.28
N GLY A 478 -12.09 -16.01 -14.24
CA GLY A 478 -12.57 -15.56 -15.55
C GLY A 478 -11.49 -15.02 -16.51
N SER A 479 -10.19 -15.14 -16.19
CA SER A 479 -9.10 -14.72 -17.11
C SER A 479 -8.68 -15.81 -18.09
N VAL A 480 -9.15 -17.04 -17.88
CA VAL A 480 -8.83 -18.23 -18.68
C VAL A 480 -10.10 -18.65 -19.42
N GLY A 481 -10.40 -18.03 -20.55
CA GLY A 481 -11.53 -18.36 -21.41
C GLY A 481 -11.25 -17.96 -22.84
#